data_901a5ed52d7ecbda93419ca257ca363a
#
_entry.id   901a5ed52d7ecbda93419ca257ca363a
#
_cell.length_a   1.000
_cell.length_b   1.000
_cell.length_c   1.000
_cell.angle_alpha   90.00
_cell.angle_beta   90.00
_cell.angle_gamma   90.00
#
_symmetry.space_group_name_H-M   'P 1'
#
loop_
_entity.id
_entity.type
_entity.pdbx_description
1 polymer ?
#
loop_
_entity_poly.entity_id
_entity_poly.type
_entity_poly.pdbx_seq_one_letter_code
_entity_poly.pdbx_strand_id
1 'polypeptide(L)'
;MQYFGERLRDLRHEKHMTQKQLADKLNLSKGTISAYEQGKKYPSIEVLIKLCNILQVSADYLLGLSDDMQLMRSNLTDEQMSTFRKLIYDMEQYNTLKNSPK
;
A
#
# COMPACT_ATOMS: atom_id res chain seq x y z
N MET A 1 15.55 -6.01 10.02
CA MET A 1 15.07 -5.12 8.97
C MET A 1 14.44 -5.94 7.86
N GLN A 2 13.27 -5.55 7.43
CA GLN A 2 12.64 -6.24 6.32
C GLN A 2 13.05 -5.60 5.01
N TYR A 3 13.26 -6.43 4.04
CA TYR A 3 13.63 -5.98 2.71
C TYR A 3 12.40 -5.91 1.82
N PHE A 4 12.57 -5.26 0.69
CA PHE A 4 11.49 -5.03 -0.26
C PHE A 4 10.69 -6.31 -0.55
N GLY A 5 11.38 -7.40 -0.88
CA GLY A 5 10.68 -8.63 -1.27
C GLY A 5 9.81 -9.19 -0.16
N GLU A 6 10.32 -9.16 1.06
CA GLU A 6 9.56 -9.65 2.22
C GLU A 6 8.35 -8.78 2.49
N ARG A 7 8.52 -7.46 2.44
CA ARG A 7 7.40 -6.54 2.65
C ARG A 7 6.35 -6.70 1.56
N LEU A 8 6.79 -6.86 0.33
CA LEU A 8 5.88 -7.08 -0.78
C LEU A 8 5.04 -8.32 -0.55
N ARG A 9 5.68 -9.41 -0.17
CA ARG A 9 4.99 -10.66 0.10
C ARG A 9 3.99 -10.51 1.24
N ASP A 10 4.41 -9.88 2.32
CA ASP A 10 3.55 -9.70 3.49
C ASP A 10 2.33 -8.85 3.15
N LEU A 11 2.54 -7.77 2.42
CA LEU A 11 1.44 -6.90 2.01
C LEU A 11 0.48 -7.60 1.06
N ARG A 12 1.03 -8.40 0.16
CA ARG A 12 0.21 -9.19 -0.75
C ARG A 12 -0.69 -10.14 0.02
N HIS A 13 -0.11 -10.82 1.03
CA HIS A 13 -0.89 -11.73 1.87
C HIS A 13 -1.94 -10.99 2.67
N GLU A 14 -1.63 -9.80 3.18
CA GLU A 14 -2.62 -8.99 3.89
C GLU A 14 -3.81 -8.65 3.02
N LYS A 15 -3.57 -8.46 1.73
CA LYS A 15 -4.62 -8.15 0.77
C LYS A 15 -5.26 -9.40 0.20
N HIS A 16 -4.87 -10.56 0.69
CA HIS A 16 -5.42 -11.85 0.23
C HIS A 16 -5.26 -12.06 -1.27
N MET A 17 -4.12 -11.65 -1.80
CA MET A 17 -3.82 -11.83 -3.21
C MET A 17 -2.78 -12.91 -3.42
N THR A 18 -2.96 -13.70 -4.49
CA THR A 18 -1.91 -14.60 -4.94
C THR A 18 -0.89 -13.82 -5.75
N GLN A 19 0.27 -14.44 -5.99
CA GLN A 19 1.26 -13.82 -6.86
C GLN A 19 0.69 -13.55 -8.25
N LYS A 20 -0.12 -14.47 -8.75
CA LYS A 20 -0.71 -14.31 -10.07
C LYS A 20 -1.71 -13.15 -10.09
N GLN A 21 -2.51 -13.02 -9.05
CA GLN A 21 -3.48 -11.93 -9.00
C GLN A 21 -2.78 -10.57 -8.98
N LEU A 22 -1.71 -10.46 -8.20
CA LEU A 22 -0.95 -9.22 -8.16
C LEU A 22 -0.28 -8.95 -9.51
N ALA A 23 0.29 -10.00 -10.10
CA ALA A 23 0.93 -9.87 -11.41
C ALA A 23 -0.08 -9.38 -12.46
N ASP A 24 -1.27 -9.93 -12.45
CA ASP A 24 -2.31 -9.53 -13.41
C ASP A 24 -2.66 -8.05 -13.25
N LYS A 25 -2.71 -7.56 -12.02
CA LYS A 25 -3.01 -6.15 -11.78
C LYS A 25 -1.91 -5.23 -12.29
N LEU A 26 -0.70 -5.74 -12.38
CA LEU A 26 0.45 -4.97 -12.83
C LEU A 26 0.81 -5.25 -14.29
N ASN A 27 0.09 -6.15 -14.92
CA ASN A 27 0.38 -6.58 -16.28
C ASN A 27 1.77 -7.20 -16.38
N LEU A 28 2.12 -7.98 -15.36
CA LEU A 28 3.40 -8.66 -15.29
C LEU A 28 3.16 -10.16 -15.17
N SER A 29 4.22 -10.95 -15.27
CA SER A 29 4.13 -12.39 -15.09
C SER A 29 4.22 -12.74 -13.61
N LYS A 30 3.64 -13.89 -13.25
CA LYS A 30 3.78 -14.41 -11.90
C LYS A 30 5.25 -14.58 -11.52
N GLY A 31 6.06 -15.03 -12.47
CA GLY A 31 7.49 -15.20 -12.23
C GLY A 31 8.19 -13.90 -11.85
N THR A 32 7.74 -12.79 -12.42
CA THR A 32 8.31 -11.49 -12.08
C THR A 32 8.00 -11.14 -10.63
N ILE A 33 6.76 -11.36 -10.20
CA ILE A 33 6.38 -11.11 -8.81
C ILE A 33 7.19 -12.00 -7.88
N SER A 34 7.33 -13.27 -8.24
CA SER A 34 8.12 -14.21 -7.45
C SER A 34 9.58 -13.73 -7.33
N ALA A 35 10.15 -13.25 -8.42
CA ALA A 35 11.53 -12.75 -8.40
C ALA A 35 11.66 -11.51 -7.51
N TYR A 36 10.67 -10.63 -7.51
CA TYR A 36 10.66 -9.48 -6.62
C TYR A 36 10.64 -9.95 -5.16
N GLU A 37 9.77 -10.90 -4.84
CA GLU A 37 9.63 -11.36 -3.45
C GLU A 37 10.87 -12.10 -2.96
N GLN A 38 11.62 -12.70 -3.87
CA GLN A 38 12.85 -13.40 -3.52
C GLN A 38 14.07 -12.51 -3.51
N GLY A 39 13.91 -11.24 -3.84
CA GLY A 39 15.02 -10.31 -3.87
C GLY A 39 15.92 -10.47 -5.08
N LYS A 40 15.47 -11.19 -6.09
CA LYS A 40 16.27 -11.42 -7.29
C LYS A 40 16.10 -10.34 -8.32
N LYS A 41 15.09 -9.50 -8.17
CA LYS A 41 14.78 -8.46 -9.13
C LYS A 41 14.08 -7.34 -8.43
N TYR A 42 14.23 -6.12 -8.93
CA TYR A 42 13.54 -4.96 -8.39
C TYR A 42 12.71 -4.31 -9.48
N PRO A 43 11.58 -3.72 -9.11
CA PRO A 43 10.71 -3.09 -10.10
C PRO A 43 11.29 -1.79 -10.61
N SER A 44 10.86 -1.41 -11.80
CA SER A 44 11.10 -0.07 -12.29
C SER A 44 10.33 0.91 -11.40
N ILE A 45 10.65 2.20 -11.53
CA ILE A 45 9.95 3.21 -10.77
C ILE A 45 8.47 3.21 -11.12
N GLU A 46 8.13 3.02 -12.36
CA GLU A 46 6.75 2.95 -12.81
C GLU A 46 5.98 1.84 -12.10
N VAL A 47 6.58 0.65 -12.07
CA VAL A 47 5.96 -0.49 -11.41
C VAL A 47 5.90 -0.27 -9.90
N LEU A 48 6.93 0.33 -9.34
CA LEU A 48 6.95 0.63 -7.91
C LEU A 48 5.78 1.54 -7.53
N ILE A 49 5.52 2.57 -8.32
CA ILE A 49 4.40 3.47 -8.07
C ILE A 49 3.08 2.70 -8.11
N LYS A 50 2.91 1.83 -9.08
CA LYS A 50 1.71 1.03 -9.20
C LYS A 50 1.55 0.09 -8.00
N LEU A 51 2.65 -0.51 -7.55
CA LEU A 51 2.62 -1.38 -6.38
C LEU A 51 2.17 -0.61 -5.14
N CYS A 52 2.72 0.58 -4.95
CA CYS A 52 2.33 1.39 -3.79
C CYS A 52 0.84 1.72 -3.83
N ASN A 53 0.33 2.03 -5.00
CA ASN A 53 -1.09 2.35 -5.14
C ASN A 53 -1.97 1.13 -4.88
N ILE A 54 -1.59 -0.02 -5.42
CA ILE A 54 -2.37 -1.25 -5.23
C ILE A 54 -2.35 -1.68 -3.77
N LEU A 55 -1.18 -1.63 -3.14
CA LEU A 55 -1.00 -2.09 -1.77
C LEU A 55 -1.30 -1.01 -0.75
N GLN A 56 -1.50 0.22 -1.19
CA GLN A 56 -1.86 1.35 -0.34
C GLN A 56 -0.81 1.63 0.73
N VAL A 57 0.43 1.65 0.32
CA VAL A 57 1.56 1.96 1.19
C VAL A 57 2.46 2.96 0.50
N SER A 58 3.33 3.59 1.28
CA SER A 58 4.34 4.50 0.72
C SER A 58 5.47 3.70 0.12
N ALA A 59 6.20 4.34 -0.81
CA ALA A 59 7.39 3.72 -1.37
C ALA A 59 8.45 3.53 -0.27
N ASP A 60 8.54 4.48 0.66
CA ASP A 60 9.49 4.37 1.76
C ASP A 60 9.24 3.10 2.57
N TYR A 61 7.99 2.82 2.89
CA TYR A 61 7.68 1.59 3.63
C TYR A 61 8.03 0.36 2.80
N LEU A 62 7.59 0.34 1.54
CA LEU A 62 7.78 -0.83 0.70
C LEU A 62 9.27 -1.11 0.47
N LEU A 63 10.08 -0.05 0.39
CA LEU A 63 11.51 -0.20 0.18
C LEU A 63 12.29 -0.43 1.47
N GLY A 64 11.62 -0.44 2.61
CA GLY A 64 12.28 -0.69 3.87
C GLY A 64 12.97 0.53 4.47
N LEU A 65 12.67 1.71 3.98
CA LEU A 65 13.27 2.94 4.48
C LEU A 65 12.50 3.54 5.65
N SER A 66 11.29 3.05 5.89
CA SER A 66 10.43 3.50 6.97
C SER A 66 9.62 2.32 7.48
N ASP A 67 9.33 2.32 8.78
CA ASP A 67 8.44 1.31 9.34
C ASP A 67 6.98 1.77 9.34
N ASP A 68 6.73 2.98 8.90
CA ASP A 68 5.37 3.49 8.80
C ASP A 68 4.75 3.05 7.49
N MET A 69 3.73 2.24 7.56
CA MET A 69 3.06 1.72 6.37
C MET A 69 2.58 2.84 5.48
N GLN A 70 2.01 3.84 6.09
CA GLN A 70 1.62 5.05 5.39
C GLN A 70 1.55 6.15 6.43
N LEU A 71 1.54 7.38 5.96
CA LEU A 71 1.65 8.53 6.83
C LEU A 71 0.69 8.50 8.00
N MET A 72 -0.51 8.00 7.78
CA MET A 72 -1.55 8.08 8.79
C MET A 72 -1.79 6.78 9.54
N ARG A 73 -0.93 5.78 9.33
CA ARG A 73 -1.13 4.49 9.98
C ARG A 73 -0.06 4.13 10.98
N SER A 74 0.99 4.93 11.07
CA SER A 74 2.22 4.50 11.73
C SER A 74 2.02 3.83 13.07
N ASN A 75 1.10 4.34 13.91
CA ASN A 75 0.90 3.77 15.24
C ASN A 75 -0.55 3.44 15.53
N LEU A 76 -1.33 3.25 14.49
CA LEU A 76 -2.76 3.00 14.65
C LEU A 76 -3.10 1.56 14.33
N THR A 77 -4.04 1.00 15.08
CA THR A 77 -4.61 -0.29 14.73
C THR A 77 -5.56 -0.10 13.55
N ASP A 78 -5.94 -1.20 12.92
CA ASP A 78 -6.89 -1.13 11.81
C ASP A 78 -8.22 -0.54 12.26
N GLU A 79 -8.66 -0.87 13.46
CA GLU A 79 -9.89 -0.33 14.00
C GLU A 79 -9.80 1.17 14.22
N GLN A 80 -8.69 1.61 14.82
CA GLN A 80 -8.45 3.03 15.03
C GLN A 80 -8.34 3.77 13.71
N MET A 81 -7.69 3.16 12.72
CA MET A 81 -7.55 3.77 11.42
C MET A 81 -8.89 3.92 10.73
N SER A 82 -9.75 2.92 10.87
CA SER A 82 -11.09 2.97 10.30
C SER A 82 -11.88 4.12 10.91
N THR A 83 -11.79 4.26 12.23
CA THR A 83 -12.47 5.35 12.95
C THR A 83 -11.94 6.71 12.47
N PHE A 84 -10.63 6.81 12.30
CA PHE A 84 -9.99 8.04 11.87
C PHE A 84 -10.45 8.43 10.46
N ARG A 85 -10.54 7.46 9.56
CA ARG A 85 -11.02 7.72 8.20
C ARG A 85 -12.46 8.20 8.20
N LYS A 86 -13.28 7.58 9.03
CA LYS A 86 -14.68 7.98 9.13
C LYS A 86 -14.79 9.42 9.63
N LEU A 87 -13.99 9.77 10.61
CA LEU A 87 -13.98 11.13 11.14
C LEU A 87 -13.59 12.13 10.07
N ILE A 88 -12.55 11.83 9.31
CA ILE A 88 -12.12 12.71 8.23
C ILE A 88 -13.24 12.88 7.22
N TYR A 89 -13.88 11.78 6.85
CA TYR A 89 -14.97 11.83 5.89
C TYR A 89 -16.11 12.71 6.40
N ASP A 90 -16.50 12.51 7.66
CA ASP A 90 -17.58 13.28 8.25
C ASP A 90 -17.24 14.76 8.29
N MET A 91 -16.00 15.09 8.62
CA MET A 91 -15.57 16.48 8.67
C MET A 91 -15.58 17.13 7.28
N GLU A 92 -15.18 16.37 6.28
CA GLU A 92 -15.21 16.88 4.91
C GLU A 92 -16.64 17.13 4.46
N GLN A 93 -17.56 16.25 4.81
CA GLN A 93 -18.97 16.45 4.48
C GLN A 93 -19.52 17.68 5.18
N TYR A 94 -19.19 17.84 6.44
CA TYR A 94 -19.63 19.00 7.20
C TYR A 94 -19.11 20.29 6.56
N ASN A 95 -17.84 20.32 6.20
CA ASN A 95 -17.25 21.50 5.59
C ASN A 95 -17.86 21.80 4.24
N THR A 96 -18.17 20.78 3.47
CA THR A 96 -18.82 20.96 2.17
C THR A 96 -20.17 21.59 2.32
N LEU A 97 -20.96 21.10 3.29
CA LEU A 97 -22.30 21.63 3.52
C LEU A 97 -22.26 23.03 4.07
N LYS A 98 -21.30 23.31 4.94
CA LYS A 98 -21.25 24.58 5.62
C LYS A 98 -20.56 25.65 4.82
N ASN A 99 -19.47 25.34 4.15
CA ASN A 99 -18.65 26.33 3.47
C ASN A 99 -18.78 26.23 1.98
N SER A 100 -19.65 25.32 1.57
CA SER A 100 -19.92 25.11 0.19
C SER A 100 -18.68 24.87 -0.57
N PRO A 101 -18.77 24.54 -1.75
CA PRO A 101 -17.96 23.47 -2.27
C PRO A 101 -16.54 23.66 -1.87
N LYS A 102 -16.00 22.61 -1.53
CA LYS A 102 -14.61 22.60 -1.29
C LYS A 102 -13.90 22.04 -2.47
#